data_32c6e7142a0e61d040042becacc2419e
#
_entry.id   32c6e7142a0e61d040042becacc2419e
#
_cell.length_a   1.000
_cell.length_b   1.000
_cell.length_c   1.000
_cell.angle_alpha   90.00
_cell.angle_beta   90.00
_cell.angle_gamma   90.00
#
_symmetry.space_group_name_H-M   'P 1'
#
loop_
_entity.id
_entity.type
_entity.pdbx_description
1 polymer ?
#
loop_
_entity_poly.entity_id
_entity_poly.type
_entity_poly.pdbx_seq_one_letter_code
_entity_poly.pdbx_strand_id
1 'polypeptide(L)'
;MSAGLTNILSIALGAILVNNFIFSQFLGCCPFLGVSKKLDTAMGMGLAVTFVMGLASAVCYAVNEFILVKFDLQYMQTVAFILVIAALVQFIEMFLQKSMPSLYTALGIYLPLITTNCAVLGVVLLNVQNNYNFIESVVYGVTGGLGFLLAIVLFASIRERLVFADYPKAFEGFPIALVTAGLMALAFMGFSGLKVW
;
A
#
# COMPACT_ATOMS: atom_id res chain seq x y z
N MET A 1 -24.00 18.74 -2.08
CA MET A 1 -23.68 17.44 -2.71
C MET A 1 -22.44 17.51 -3.61
N SER A 2 -22.17 18.60 -4.31
CA SER A 2 -20.96 18.78 -5.13
C SER A 2 -19.66 18.91 -4.34
N ALA A 3 -19.64 19.60 -3.20
CA ALA A 3 -18.45 19.79 -2.39
C ALA A 3 -17.88 18.48 -1.79
N GLY A 4 -18.75 17.53 -1.40
CA GLY A 4 -18.30 16.23 -0.90
C GLY A 4 -17.67 15.36 -1.99
N LEU A 5 -18.19 15.40 -3.21
CA LEU A 5 -17.65 14.65 -4.34
C LEU A 5 -16.30 15.20 -4.81
N THR A 6 -16.14 16.53 -4.81
CA THR A 6 -14.85 17.15 -5.13
C THR A 6 -13.78 16.84 -4.09
N ASN A 7 -14.13 16.81 -2.79
CA ASN A 7 -13.20 16.43 -1.73
C ASN A 7 -12.76 14.97 -1.88
N ILE A 8 -13.69 14.04 -2.13
CA ILE A 8 -13.36 12.62 -2.35
C ILE A 8 -12.46 12.44 -3.57
N LEU A 9 -12.75 13.12 -4.66
CA LEU A 9 -11.92 13.06 -5.88
C LEU A 9 -10.52 13.63 -5.65
N SER A 10 -10.41 14.72 -4.91
CA SER A 10 -9.14 15.34 -4.52
C SER A 10 -8.31 14.41 -3.64
N ILE A 11 -8.93 13.78 -2.62
CA ILE A 11 -8.29 12.77 -1.76
C ILE A 11 -7.79 11.58 -2.61
N ALA A 12 -8.62 11.10 -3.53
CA ALA A 12 -8.28 9.97 -4.39
C ALA A 12 -7.09 10.25 -5.30
N LEU A 13 -7.12 11.36 -6.02
CA LEU A 13 -6.01 11.78 -6.91
C LEU A 13 -4.75 12.10 -6.12
N GLY A 14 -4.89 12.75 -4.97
CA GLY A 14 -3.79 13.03 -4.05
C GLY A 14 -3.11 11.76 -3.55
N ALA A 15 -3.87 10.74 -3.18
CA ALA A 15 -3.34 9.47 -2.68
C ALA A 15 -2.62 8.64 -3.75
N ILE A 16 -3.07 8.70 -5.00
CA ILE A 16 -2.47 7.92 -6.10
C ILE A 16 -1.17 8.56 -6.61
N LEU A 17 -1.18 9.86 -6.84
CA LEU A 17 -0.09 10.56 -7.54
C LEU A 17 0.84 11.35 -6.61
N VAL A 18 0.26 12.20 -5.75
CA VAL A 18 1.04 13.14 -4.92
C VAL A 18 1.61 12.46 -3.69
N ASN A 19 0.75 11.77 -2.93
CA ASN A 19 1.10 11.07 -1.69
C ASN A 19 1.19 9.56 -1.91
N ASN A 20 1.86 9.13 -2.99
CA ASN A 20 2.09 7.72 -3.24
C ASN A 20 2.89 7.11 -2.08
N PHE A 21 2.33 6.04 -1.46
CA PHE A 21 2.90 5.43 -0.26
C PHE A 21 4.34 4.94 -0.45
N ILE A 22 4.71 4.47 -1.64
CA ILE A 22 6.06 3.97 -1.93
C ILE A 22 7.02 5.13 -2.15
N PHE A 23 6.70 6.04 -3.05
CA PHE A 23 7.65 7.05 -3.51
C PHE A 23 7.70 8.31 -2.64
N SER A 24 6.59 8.67 -1.99
CA SER A 24 6.53 9.86 -1.13
C SER A 24 6.77 9.53 0.34
N GLN A 25 6.19 8.44 0.84
CA GLN A 25 6.23 8.06 2.26
C GLN A 25 7.26 6.96 2.57
N PHE A 26 7.86 6.34 1.54
CA PHE A 26 8.76 5.17 1.66
C PHE A 26 8.16 4.00 2.43
N LEU A 27 6.82 3.86 2.38
CA LEU A 27 6.09 2.78 3.03
C LEU A 27 5.81 1.65 2.03
N GLY A 28 5.96 0.39 2.49
CA GLY A 28 5.73 -0.78 1.64
C GLY A 28 6.89 -1.14 0.71
N CYS A 29 8.11 -0.74 1.03
CA CYS A 29 9.30 -1.04 0.22
C CYS A 29 9.64 -2.53 0.19
N CYS A 30 9.33 -3.31 1.24
CA CYS A 30 9.63 -4.74 1.31
C CYS A 30 8.96 -5.54 0.19
N PRO A 31 7.62 -5.48 0.01
CA PRO A 31 6.98 -6.14 -1.13
C PRO A 31 7.33 -5.48 -2.47
N PHE A 32 7.53 -4.17 -2.50
CA PHE A 32 7.91 -3.42 -3.69
C PHE A 32 9.23 -3.93 -4.30
N LEU A 33 10.27 -4.11 -3.51
CA LEU A 33 11.57 -4.63 -3.98
C LEU A 33 11.59 -6.15 -4.13
N GLY A 34 10.87 -6.87 -3.26
CA GLY A 34 10.89 -8.34 -3.19
C GLY A 34 10.10 -9.02 -4.31
N VAL A 35 8.92 -8.48 -4.63
CA VAL A 35 7.94 -9.17 -5.52
C VAL A 35 7.91 -8.61 -6.94
N SER A 36 8.61 -7.53 -7.22
CA SER A 36 8.61 -6.83 -8.52
C SER A 36 9.51 -7.44 -9.59
N LYS A 37 9.93 -8.71 -9.46
CA LYS A 37 10.76 -9.38 -10.48
C LYS A 37 9.99 -9.78 -11.74
N LYS A 38 8.68 -10.06 -11.60
CA LYS A 38 7.79 -10.43 -12.69
C LYS A 38 6.52 -9.60 -12.61
N LEU A 39 6.00 -9.17 -13.74
CA LEU A 39 4.80 -8.33 -13.83
C LEU A 39 3.57 -9.02 -13.26
N ASP A 40 3.37 -10.32 -13.54
CA ASP A 40 2.22 -11.09 -13.07
C ASP A 40 2.17 -11.16 -11.54
N THR A 41 3.31 -11.42 -10.89
CA THR A 41 3.40 -11.48 -9.43
C THR A 41 3.23 -10.08 -8.80
N ALA A 42 3.73 -9.04 -9.46
CA ALA A 42 3.57 -7.65 -9.03
C ALA A 42 2.10 -7.20 -9.09
N MET A 43 1.38 -7.56 -10.15
CA MET A 43 -0.06 -7.29 -10.28
C MET A 43 -0.88 -8.01 -9.19
N GLY A 44 -0.64 -9.31 -9.01
CA GLY A 44 -1.32 -10.08 -7.96
C GLY A 44 -1.10 -9.52 -6.57
N MET A 45 0.15 -9.17 -6.25
CA MET A 45 0.52 -8.56 -4.97
C MET A 45 -0.12 -7.18 -4.79
N GLY A 46 -0.10 -6.33 -5.81
CA GLY A 46 -0.69 -5.00 -5.74
C GLY A 46 -2.22 -5.03 -5.53
N LEU A 47 -2.92 -5.95 -6.20
CA LEU A 47 -4.37 -6.16 -5.98
C LEU A 47 -4.67 -6.66 -4.57
N ALA A 48 -3.90 -7.64 -4.08
CA ALA A 48 -4.06 -8.16 -2.73
C ALA A 48 -3.84 -7.06 -1.67
N VAL A 49 -2.79 -6.25 -1.82
CA VAL A 49 -2.51 -5.12 -0.93
C VAL A 49 -3.63 -4.09 -0.99
N THR A 50 -4.16 -3.74 -2.16
CA THR A 50 -5.28 -2.80 -2.31
C THR A 50 -6.51 -3.28 -1.56
N PHE A 51 -6.85 -4.56 -1.68
CA PHE A 51 -7.99 -5.16 -0.97
C PHE A 51 -7.78 -5.12 0.55
N VAL A 52 -6.60 -5.52 1.02
CA VAL A 52 -6.27 -5.50 2.45
C VAL A 52 -6.26 -4.08 3.01
N MET A 53 -5.73 -3.09 2.27
CA MET A 53 -5.72 -1.69 2.71
C MET A 53 -7.14 -1.12 2.86
N GLY A 54 -8.04 -1.43 1.92
CA GLY A 54 -9.45 -1.03 2.02
C GLY A 54 -10.16 -1.64 3.23
N LEU A 55 -9.99 -2.95 3.45
CA LEU A 55 -10.55 -3.64 4.61
C LEU A 55 -9.94 -3.17 5.93
N ALA A 56 -8.61 -3.02 5.99
CA ALA A 56 -7.92 -2.54 7.18
C ALA A 56 -8.38 -1.13 7.56
N SER A 57 -8.57 -0.24 6.58
CA SER A 57 -9.09 1.10 6.83
C SER A 57 -10.49 1.08 7.44
N ALA A 58 -11.39 0.22 6.94
CA ALA A 58 -12.74 0.08 7.48
C ALA A 58 -12.76 -0.48 8.91
N VAL A 59 -12.04 -1.58 9.14
CA VAL A 59 -12.02 -2.25 10.44
C VAL A 59 -11.31 -1.41 11.49
N CYS A 60 -10.16 -0.83 11.16
CA CYS A 60 -9.41 -0.01 12.11
C CYS A 60 -10.13 1.31 12.43
N TYR A 61 -10.89 1.88 11.50
CA TYR A 61 -11.78 3.01 11.81
C TYR A 61 -12.82 2.63 12.86
N ALA A 62 -13.49 1.49 12.68
CA ALA A 62 -14.46 1.00 13.65
C ALA A 62 -13.82 0.75 15.03
N VAL A 63 -12.64 0.13 15.07
CA VAL A 63 -11.89 -0.11 16.32
C VAL A 63 -11.48 1.20 16.98
N ASN A 64 -11.03 2.18 16.21
CA ASN A 64 -10.67 3.50 16.72
C ASN A 64 -11.85 4.18 17.40
N GLU A 65 -13.02 4.24 16.72
CA GLU A 65 -14.19 4.94 17.19
C GLU A 65 -14.86 4.24 18.39
N PHE A 66 -14.98 2.90 18.33
CA PHE A 66 -15.71 2.13 19.36
C PHE A 66 -14.85 1.78 20.57
N ILE A 67 -13.55 1.63 20.43
CA ILE A 67 -12.66 1.16 21.49
C ILE A 67 -11.73 2.26 21.97
N LEU A 68 -10.87 2.80 21.09
CA LEU A 68 -9.82 3.72 21.48
C LEU A 68 -10.36 5.06 22.01
N VAL A 69 -11.36 5.61 21.34
CA VAL A 69 -11.97 6.88 21.73
C VAL A 69 -12.78 6.74 23.03
N LYS A 70 -13.50 5.62 23.21
CA LYS A 70 -14.29 5.39 24.43
C LYS A 70 -13.46 5.12 25.68
N PHE A 71 -12.30 4.48 25.53
CA PHE A 71 -11.43 4.11 26.65
C PHE A 71 -10.27 5.09 26.86
N ASP A 72 -10.19 6.15 26.06
CA ASP A 72 -9.12 7.17 26.11
C ASP A 72 -7.70 6.59 25.99
N LEU A 73 -7.56 5.50 25.20
CA LEU A 73 -6.33 4.72 25.01
C LEU A 73 -5.55 5.15 23.76
N GLN A 74 -5.59 6.45 23.41
CA GLN A 74 -4.97 6.95 22.18
C GLN A 74 -3.45 6.71 22.11
N TYR A 75 -2.77 6.64 23.24
CA TYR A 75 -1.31 6.36 23.29
C TYR A 75 -0.96 4.92 22.85
N MET A 76 -1.91 3.98 22.93
CA MET A 76 -1.71 2.59 22.45
C MET A 76 -2.24 2.33 21.04
N GLN A 77 -2.62 3.36 20.31
CA GLN A 77 -3.25 3.30 19.00
C GLN A 77 -2.47 2.46 17.99
N THR A 78 -1.15 2.68 17.88
CA THR A 78 -0.30 1.97 16.93
C THR A 78 -0.25 0.46 17.22
N VAL A 79 -0.14 0.08 18.50
CA VAL A 79 -0.10 -1.33 18.91
C VAL A 79 -1.42 -2.02 18.64
N ALA A 80 -2.54 -1.35 18.95
CA ALA A 80 -3.88 -1.85 18.69
C ALA A 80 -4.10 -2.07 17.17
N PHE A 81 -3.70 -1.13 16.34
CA PHE A 81 -3.84 -1.27 14.89
C PHE A 81 -2.98 -2.39 14.30
N ILE A 82 -1.73 -2.54 14.75
CA ILE A 82 -0.88 -3.65 14.33
C ILE A 82 -1.54 -4.99 14.65
N LEU A 83 -2.08 -5.14 15.86
CA LEU A 83 -2.74 -6.37 16.30
C LEU A 83 -3.99 -6.66 15.47
N VAL A 84 -4.83 -5.66 15.23
CA VAL A 84 -6.05 -5.78 14.43
C VAL A 84 -5.72 -6.15 12.98
N ILE A 85 -4.74 -5.47 12.37
CA ILE A 85 -4.30 -5.76 11.00
C ILE A 85 -3.74 -7.17 10.89
N ALA A 86 -2.91 -7.59 11.84
CA ALA A 86 -2.35 -8.94 11.86
C ALA A 86 -3.45 -10.01 11.95
N ALA A 87 -4.42 -9.85 12.85
CA ALA A 87 -5.54 -10.76 12.99
C ALA A 87 -6.42 -10.81 11.73
N LEU A 88 -6.68 -9.65 11.11
CA LEU A 88 -7.47 -9.54 9.89
C LEU A 88 -6.78 -10.23 8.71
N VAL A 89 -5.49 -9.98 8.52
CA VAL A 89 -4.73 -10.61 7.42
C VAL A 89 -4.60 -12.12 7.62
N GLN A 90 -4.39 -12.58 8.86
CA GLN A 90 -4.37 -14.00 9.18
C GLN A 90 -5.71 -14.67 8.86
N PHE A 91 -6.82 -14.00 9.15
CA PHE A 91 -8.15 -14.48 8.80
C PHE A 91 -8.34 -14.58 7.27
N ILE A 92 -7.91 -13.56 6.52
CA ILE A 92 -7.95 -13.56 5.05
C ILE A 92 -7.09 -14.69 4.49
N GLU A 93 -5.90 -14.93 5.07
CA GLU A 93 -5.00 -16.01 4.67
C GLU A 93 -5.68 -17.38 4.77
N MET A 94 -6.29 -17.68 5.93
CA MET A 94 -7.02 -18.93 6.14
C MET A 94 -8.20 -19.06 5.16
N PHE A 95 -8.89 -17.96 4.87
CA PHE A 95 -9.99 -17.94 3.92
C PHE A 95 -9.52 -18.23 2.49
N LEU A 96 -8.44 -17.58 2.04
CA LEU A 96 -7.84 -17.77 0.72
C LEU A 96 -7.33 -19.20 0.54
N GLN A 97 -6.70 -19.77 1.55
CA GLN A 97 -6.21 -21.15 1.54
C GLN A 97 -7.32 -22.15 1.27
N LYS A 98 -8.51 -21.92 1.82
CA LYS A 98 -9.67 -22.80 1.67
C LYS A 98 -10.46 -22.55 0.38
N SER A 99 -10.59 -21.31 -0.06
CA SER A 99 -11.45 -20.92 -1.18
C SER A 99 -10.74 -20.92 -2.52
N MET A 100 -9.47 -20.54 -2.56
CA MET A 100 -8.70 -20.36 -3.80
C MET A 100 -7.26 -20.90 -3.66
N PRO A 101 -7.05 -22.22 -3.67
CA PRO A 101 -5.73 -22.81 -3.48
C PRO A 101 -4.72 -22.46 -4.58
N SER A 102 -5.16 -22.16 -5.80
CA SER A 102 -4.28 -21.75 -6.89
C SER A 102 -3.71 -20.34 -6.66
N LEU A 103 -4.52 -19.42 -6.15
CA LEU A 103 -4.09 -18.07 -5.79
C LEU A 103 -3.21 -18.09 -4.53
N TYR A 104 -3.55 -18.95 -3.56
CA TYR A 104 -2.73 -19.17 -2.38
C TYR A 104 -1.33 -19.69 -2.74
N THR A 105 -1.20 -20.64 -3.68
CA THR A 105 0.12 -21.15 -4.11
C THR A 105 0.95 -20.08 -4.83
N ALA A 106 0.31 -19.21 -5.59
CA ALA A 106 0.99 -18.09 -6.25
C ALA A 106 1.44 -16.99 -5.28
N LEU A 107 0.63 -16.69 -4.26
CA LEU A 107 0.85 -15.64 -3.25
C LEU A 107 1.44 -16.16 -1.93
N GLY A 108 1.44 -17.48 -1.69
CA GLY A 108 1.70 -18.07 -0.37
C GLY A 108 3.03 -17.70 0.28
N ILE A 109 4.09 -17.52 -0.51
CA ILE A 109 5.40 -17.07 -0.01
C ILE A 109 5.37 -15.57 0.34
N TYR A 110 4.44 -14.80 -0.24
CA TYR A 110 4.35 -13.35 -0.10
C TYR A 110 3.31 -12.87 0.92
N LEU A 111 2.48 -13.76 1.43
CA LEU A 111 1.46 -13.45 2.45
C LEU A 111 2.04 -12.81 3.71
N PRO A 112 3.15 -13.29 4.27
CA PRO A 112 3.79 -12.61 5.41
C PRO A 112 4.20 -11.16 5.09
N LEU A 113 4.56 -10.87 3.83
CA LEU A 113 4.90 -9.52 3.39
C LEU A 113 3.68 -8.57 3.33
N ILE A 114 2.46 -9.12 3.22
CA ILE A 114 1.22 -8.33 3.30
C ILE A 114 0.92 -8.01 4.76
N THR A 115 1.06 -9.00 5.66
CA THR A 115 0.78 -8.85 7.10
C THR A 115 1.67 -7.80 7.74
N THR A 116 2.96 -7.80 7.40
CA THR A 116 3.96 -6.85 7.93
C THR A 116 4.14 -5.61 7.07
N ASN A 117 3.22 -5.33 6.14
CA ASN A 117 3.34 -4.22 5.21
C ASN A 117 3.13 -2.87 5.91
N CYS A 118 4.21 -2.08 5.98
CA CYS A 118 4.17 -0.75 6.58
C CYS A 118 3.19 0.21 5.89
N ALA A 119 2.86 0.00 4.60
CA ALA A 119 1.90 0.83 3.89
C ALA A 119 0.48 0.64 4.43
N VAL A 120 0.09 -0.58 4.81
CA VAL A 120 -1.23 -0.86 5.41
C VAL A 120 -1.36 -0.14 6.75
N LEU A 121 -0.33 -0.22 7.60
CA LEU A 121 -0.32 0.50 8.87
C LEU A 121 -0.31 2.02 8.66
N GLY A 122 0.49 2.49 7.69
CA GLY A 122 0.60 3.92 7.36
C GLY A 122 -0.73 4.53 6.93
N VAL A 123 -1.50 3.85 6.08
CA VAL A 123 -2.84 4.29 5.67
C VAL A 123 -3.76 4.49 6.88
N VAL A 124 -3.78 3.51 7.79
CA VAL A 124 -4.66 3.56 8.96
C VAL A 124 -4.26 4.71 9.90
N LEU A 125 -2.97 4.91 10.14
CA LEU A 125 -2.47 6.01 10.96
C LEU A 125 -2.80 7.38 10.33
N LEU A 126 -2.61 7.54 9.03
CA LEU A 126 -2.92 8.78 8.31
C LEU A 126 -4.43 9.07 8.30
N ASN A 127 -5.28 8.05 8.21
CA ASN A 127 -6.73 8.22 8.33
C ASN A 127 -7.11 8.86 9.66
N VAL A 128 -6.50 8.43 10.76
CA VAL A 128 -6.77 8.98 12.08
C VAL A 128 -6.17 10.38 12.25
N GLN A 129 -4.95 10.60 11.77
CA GLN A 129 -4.29 11.91 11.84
C GLN A 129 -5.05 12.99 11.07
N ASN A 130 -5.64 12.64 9.92
CA ASN A 130 -6.43 13.56 9.11
C ASN A 130 -7.90 13.66 9.56
N ASN A 131 -8.31 12.91 10.58
CA ASN A 131 -9.69 12.85 11.08
C ASN A 131 -10.71 12.56 9.97
N TYR A 132 -10.39 11.62 9.07
CA TYR A 132 -11.28 11.24 7.99
C TYR A 132 -12.53 10.51 8.51
N ASN A 133 -13.67 10.80 7.89
CA ASN A 133 -14.89 10.06 8.12
C ASN A 133 -14.78 8.61 7.62
N PHE A 134 -15.71 7.74 7.99
CA PHE A 134 -15.70 6.33 7.57
C PHE A 134 -15.58 6.15 6.06
N ILE A 135 -16.37 6.88 5.27
CA ILE A 135 -16.36 6.81 3.81
C ILE A 135 -15.03 7.32 3.24
N GLU A 136 -14.52 8.42 3.75
CA GLU A 136 -13.24 9.01 3.34
C GLU A 136 -12.07 8.08 3.68
N SER A 137 -12.10 7.43 4.85
CA SER A 137 -11.08 6.46 5.27
C SER A 137 -11.04 5.25 4.35
N VAL A 138 -12.19 4.70 3.96
CA VAL A 138 -12.26 3.57 3.03
C VAL A 138 -11.79 3.97 1.64
N VAL A 139 -12.23 5.12 1.14
CA VAL A 139 -11.80 5.64 -0.17
C VAL A 139 -10.31 5.88 -0.18
N TYR A 140 -9.75 6.50 0.86
CA TYR A 140 -8.31 6.73 0.98
C TYR A 140 -7.52 5.42 1.04
N GLY A 141 -8.04 4.40 1.75
CA GLY A 141 -7.45 3.06 1.80
C GLY A 141 -7.39 2.39 0.43
N VAL A 142 -8.49 2.40 -0.32
CA VAL A 142 -8.57 1.80 -1.66
C VAL A 142 -7.72 2.57 -2.66
N THR A 143 -7.80 3.89 -2.67
CA THR A 143 -7.03 4.73 -3.59
C THR A 143 -5.53 4.71 -3.30
N GLY A 144 -5.13 4.67 -2.03
CA GLY A 144 -3.75 4.44 -1.62
C GLY A 144 -3.21 3.08 -2.09
N GLY A 145 -4.06 2.03 -2.01
CA GLY A 145 -3.75 0.71 -2.56
C GLY A 145 -3.60 0.72 -4.09
N LEU A 146 -4.44 1.46 -4.81
CA LEU A 146 -4.29 1.65 -6.26
C LEU A 146 -3.01 2.40 -6.61
N GLY A 147 -2.61 3.39 -5.81
CA GLY A 147 -1.32 4.07 -5.93
C GLY A 147 -0.14 3.10 -5.73
N PHE A 148 -0.25 2.20 -4.75
CA PHE A 148 0.72 1.14 -4.52
C PHE A 148 0.80 0.17 -5.72
N LEU A 149 -0.36 -0.28 -6.24
CA LEU A 149 -0.44 -1.14 -7.42
C LEU A 149 0.24 -0.48 -8.63
N LEU A 150 -0.07 0.78 -8.91
CA LEU A 150 0.53 1.52 -10.01
C LEU A 150 2.05 1.58 -9.88
N ALA A 151 2.56 1.89 -8.70
CA ALA A 151 3.99 2.00 -8.45
C ALA A 151 4.72 0.66 -8.63
N ILE A 152 4.18 -0.45 -8.10
CA ILE A 152 4.82 -1.77 -8.19
C ILE A 152 4.78 -2.31 -9.63
N VAL A 153 3.71 -2.07 -10.39
CA VAL A 153 3.58 -2.46 -11.80
C VAL A 153 4.56 -1.70 -12.69
N LEU A 154 4.66 -0.39 -12.51
CA LEU A 154 5.64 0.43 -13.24
C LEU A 154 7.07 -0.04 -12.95
N PHE A 155 7.39 -0.29 -11.70
CA PHE A 155 8.71 -0.77 -11.31
C PHE A 155 9.03 -2.16 -11.85
N ALA A 156 8.07 -3.10 -11.82
CA ALA A 156 8.22 -4.43 -12.38
C ALA A 156 8.48 -4.36 -13.90
N SER A 157 7.73 -3.52 -14.61
CA SER A 157 7.91 -3.31 -16.06
C SER A 157 9.30 -2.79 -16.41
N ILE A 158 9.85 -1.88 -15.61
CA ILE A 158 11.20 -1.36 -15.81
C ILE A 158 12.22 -2.46 -15.51
N ARG A 159 12.04 -3.23 -14.42
CA ARG A 159 12.95 -4.33 -14.05
C ARG A 159 13.01 -5.43 -15.11
N GLU A 160 11.90 -5.79 -15.73
CA GLU A 160 11.89 -6.76 -16.84
C GLU A 160 12.71 -6.28 -18.03
N ARG A 161 12.66 -4.98 -18.35
CA ARG A 161 13.50 -4.39 -19.41
C ARG A 161 14.96 -4.28 -19.05
N LEU A 162 15.27 -4.04 -17.77
CA LEU A 162 16.65 -3.95 -17.30
C LEU A 162 17.42 -5.28 -17.42
N VAL A 163 16.73 -6.42 -17.46
CA VAL A 163 17.39 -7.73 -17.70
C VAL A 163 18.13 -7.77 -19.03
N PHE A 164 17.67 -7.01 -20.04
CA PHE A 164 18.28 -6.93 -21.37
C PHE A 164 19.29 -5.78 -21.52
N ALA A 165 19.46 -4.98 -20.48
CA ALA A 165 20.38 -3.85 -20.53
C ALA A 165 21.81 -4.28 -20.14
N ASP A 166 22.80 -3.72 -20.84
CA ASP A 166 24.21 -3.95 -20.54
C ASP A 166 24.68 -2.92 -19.49
N TYR A 167 24.85 -3.38 -18.27
CA TYR A 167 25.32 -2.57 -17.15
C TYR A 167 26.51 -3.24 -16.43
N PRO A 168 27.38 -2.48 -15.75
CA PRO A 168 28.55 -3.02 -15.05
C PRO A 168 28.14 -4.09 -14.03
N LYS A 169 28.92 -5.18 -13.93
CA LYS A 169 28.68 -6.31 -13.02
C LYS A 169 28.49 -5.89 -11.56
N ALA A 170 29.06 -4.76 -11.13
CA ALA A 170 28.92 -4.22 -9.79
C ALA A 170 27.47 -3.77 -9.46
N PHE A 171 26.66 -3.47 -10.48
CA PHE A 171 25.26 -3.06 -10.33
C PHE A 171 24.26 -4.20 -10.54
N GLU A 172 24.73 -5.40 -10.82
CA GLU A 172 23.87 -6.54 -11.11
C GLU A 172 23.02 -6.93 -9.88
N GLY A 173 21.73 -7.14 -10.10
CA GLY A 173 20.78 -7.62 -9.10
C GLY A 173 20.12 -6.52 -8.28
N PHE A 174 20.37 -6.49 -6.97
CA PHE A 174 19.71 -5.57 -6.04
C PHE A 174 20.13 -4.10 -6.18
N PRO A 175 21.42 -3.75 -6.42
CA PRO A 175 21.84 -2.36 -6.54
C PRO A 175 21.14 -1.61 -7.68
N ILE A 176 20.99 -2.20 -8.85
CA ILE A 176 20.32 -1.56 -9.98
C ILE A 176 18.84 -1.32 -9.69
N ALA A 177 18.19 -2.24 -8.94
CA ALA A 177 16.81 -2.06 -8.51
C ALA A 177 16.65 -0.85 -7.58
N LEU A 178 17.58 -0.63 -6.65
CA LEU A 178 17.59 0.54 -5.76
C LEU A 178 17.79 1.84 -6.53
N VAL A 179 18.73 1.88 -7.47
CA VAL A 179 18.96 3.07 -8.31
C VAL A 179 17.71 3.40 -9.12
N THR A 180 17.09 2.39 -9.72
CA THR A 180 15.85 2.56 -10.48
C THR A 180 14.71 3.07 -9.60
N ALA A 181 14.54 2.50 -8.40
CA ALA A 181 13.53 2.96 -7.44
C ALA A 181 13.77 4.42 -7.03
N GLY A 182 15.01 4.81 -6.80
CA GLY A 182 15.40 6.18 -6.49
C GLY A 182 15.08 7.17 -7.63
N LEU A 183 15.39 6.80 -8.86
CA LEU A 183 15.05 7.61 -10.05
C LEU A 183 13.55 7.76 -10.24
N MET A 184 12.79 6.68 -10.02
CA MET A 184 11.32 6.74 -10.04
C MET A 184 10.77 7.64 -8.93
N ALA A 185 11.32 7.58 -7.73
CA ALA A 185 10.91 8.46 -6.63
C ALA A 185 11.17 9.94 -6.96
N LEU A 186 12.32 10.26 -7.56
CA LEU A 186 12.60 11.62 -8.05
C LEU A 186 11.61 12.07 -9.13
N ALA A 187 11.25 11.20 -10.07
CA ALA A 187 10.23 11.50 -11.08
C ALA A 187 8.86 11.77 -10.46
N PHE A 188 8.45 10.99 -9.44
CA PHE A 188 7.20 11.20 -8.73
C PHE A 188 7.21 12.44 -7.83
N MET A 189 8.37 12.89 -7.35
CA MET A 189 8.48 14.18 -6.65
C MET A 189 8.08 15.38 -7.53
N GLY A 190 8.18 15.26 -8.85
CA GLY A 190 7.67 16.28 -9.78
C GLY A 190 6.16 16.52 -9.65
N PHE A 191 5.40 15.51 -9.21
CA PHE A 191 3.96 15.67 -8.95
C PHE A 191 3.63 16.31 -7.60
N SER A 192 4.57 16.36 -6.67
CA SER A 192 4.33 16.93 -5.33
C SER A 192 4.07 18.45 -5.33
N GLY A 193 4.40 19.13 -6.45
CA GLY A 193 4.09 20.54 -6.67
C GLY A 193 2.68 20.82 -7.18
N LEU A 194 1.93 19.80 -7.56
CA LEU A 194 0.55 19.93 -7.99
C LEU A 194 -0.37 20.10 -6.78
N LYS A 195 -0.78 21.32 -6.51
CA LYS A 195 -1.87 21.59 -5.57
C LYS A 195 -3.18 21.12 -6.21
N VAL A 196 -3.69 19.97 -5.75
CA VAL A 196 -4.94 19.34 -6.25
C VAL A 196 -6.17 19.93 -5.54
N TRP A 197 -6.09 21.21 -5.14
CA TRP A 197 -7.18 21.91 -4.43
C TRP A 197 -7.07 23.43 -4.53
#